data_1ed27ffe0c457277da982389bf8f58c2
#
_entry.id   1ed27ffe0c457277da982389bf8f58c2
#
_cell.length_a   1.000
_cell.length_b   1.000
_cell.length_c   1.000
_cell.angle_alpha   90.00
_cell.angle_beta   90.00
_cell.angle_gamma   90.00
#
_symmetry.space_group_name_H-M   'P 1'
#
loop_
_entity.id
_entity.type
_entity.pdbx_description
1 polymer ?
#
loop_
_entity_poly.entity_id
_entity_poly.type
_entity_poly.pdbx_seq_one_letter_code
_entity_poly.pdbx_strand_id
1 'polypeptide(L)'
;MARDTGGNVASGLIVVDKPGGLTSHDVVARVRRLAGTRRVGHAGTLDPMATGVLVVGVEKATRLLGHLTLTDKEYQATIRLGQATDTGDAEGTITSARPAGHLTLAQVQAAAAALTGEIQQVPPAVSAIKVKGRRAYQLAREGTPPVLEPRPVTVWSFTVQAVRPAQAGSPGPSPGSSPGAAPDGSPGASPDGGPGDLLDVDVEVRCSSGTYIRALARDMGDALGVGGHLTSLRRTRVGPYGLSVARTLDELASELTVLPLAEAAAEAFPVRHLTAEQANSLSHGGRLPGLGGAAGLGEAAGLGGAAGPGEAAGLSETAGPVAAFAPDGTLIALIQEEDGVARPLAVFVP
;
A
#
# COMPACT_ATOMS: atom_id res chain seq x y z
N MET A 1 -18.66 -2.97 -34.42
CA MET A 1 -19.29 -1.66 -34.18
C MET A 1 -18.62 -1.04 -32.96
N ALA A 2 -17.72 -0.10 -33.19
CA ALA A 2 -17.07 0.66 -32.13
C ALA A 2 -18.10 1.62 -31.52
N ARG A 3 -18.40 1.49 -30.24
CA ARG A 3 -19.18 2.48 -29.49
C ARG A 3 -18.28 3.67 -29.26
N ASP A 4 -18.52 4.72 -29.99
CA ASP A 4 -18.00 6.07 -29.72
C ASP A 4 -18.68 6.57 -28.43
N THR A 5 -18.05 6.37 -27.28
CA THR A 5 -18.44 6.98 -26.01
C THR A 5 -17.54 8.18 -25.77
N GLY A 6 -17.69 9.21 -26.60
CA GLY A 6 -17.08 10.54 -26.42
C GLY A 6 -17.63 11.32 -25.24
N GLY A 7 -17.95 10.67 -24.15
CA GLY A 7 -18.30 11.27 -22.86
C GLY A 7 -17.01 11.44 -22.04
N ASN A 8 -16.67 12.71 -21.74
CA ASN A 8 -15.56 13.03 -20.85
C ASN A 8 -15.85 12.41 -19.46
N VAL A 9 -15.10 11.38 -19.06
CA VAL A 9 -15.29 10.75 -17.74
C VAL A 9 -15.17 11.79 -16.63
N ALA A 10 -16.04 11.72 -15.63
CA ALA A 10 -15.99 12.62 -14.48
C ALA A 10 -14.67 12.45 -13.70
N SER A 11 -14.15 13.56 -13.16
CA SER A 11 -13.00 13.51 -12.27
C SER A 11 -13.37 12.79 -10.97
N GLY A 12 -12.58 11.78 -10.57
CA GLY A 12 -12.86 11.03 -9.35
C GLY A 12 -11.89 9.88 -9.11
N LEU A 13 -12.18 9.07 -8.09
CA LEU A 13 -11.43 7.88 -7.78
C LEU A 13 -12.15 6.62 -8.28
N ILE A 14 -11.37 5.64 -8.69
CA ILE A 14 -11.82 4.27 -8.93
C ILE A 14 -11.05 3.40 -7.95
N VAL A 15 -11.77 2.71 -7.07
CA VAL A 15 -11.17 1.76 -6.12
C VAL A 15 -11.23 0.38 -6.76
N VAL A 16 -10.07 -0.13 -7.14
CA VAL A 16 -9.94 -1.40 -7.86
C VAL A 16 -9.58 -2.52 -6.90
N ASP A 17 -10.31 -3.63 -6.91
CA ASP A 17 -9.83 -4.92 -6.37
C ASP A 17 -8.88 -5.53 -7.40
N LYS A 18 -7.58 -5.28 -7.23
CA LYS A 18 -6.55 -5.77 -8.15
C LYS A 18 -6.41 -7.28 -8.06
N PRO A 19 -6.55 -8.02 -9.16
CA PRO A 19 -6.23 -9.45 -9.18
C PRO A 19 -4.73 -9.70 -9.11
N GLY A 20 -4.33 -10.92 -8.74
CA GLY A 20 -2.94 -11.38 -8.83
C GLY A 20 -2.42 -11.41 -10.26
N GLY A 21 -1.10 -11.39 -10.43
CA GLY A 21 -0.40 -11.50 -11.73
C GLY A 21 -0.35 -10.21 -12.55
N LEU A 22 -1.04 -9.13 -12.16
CA LEU A 22 -0.97 -7.83 -12.82
C LEU A 22 -0.13 -6.84 -12.02
N THR A 23 0.65 -6.03 -12.71
CA THR A 23 1.28 -4.85 -12.08
C THR A 23 0.24 -3.75 -11.85
N SER A 24 0.52 -2.82 -10.93
CA SER A 24 -0.32 -1.62 -10.76
C SER A 24 -0.40 -0.76 -12.04
N HIS A 25 0.64 -0.79 -12.89
CA HIS A 25 0.63 -0.10 -14.18
C HIS A 25 -0.29 -0.77 -15.21
N ASP A 26 -0.40 -2.11 -15.20
CA ASP A 26 -1.35 -2.83 -16.06
C ASP A 26 -2.79 -2.47 -15.71
N VAL A 27 -3.09 -2.36 -14.41
CA VAL A 27 -4.40 -1.88 -13.93
C VAL A 27 -4.67 -0.46 -14.42
N VAL A 28 -3.72 0.47 -14.26
CA VAL A 28 -3.85 1.85 -14.77
C VAL A 28 -4.07 1.85 -16.27
N ALA A 29 -3.37 1.00 -17.05
CA ALA A 29 -3.56 0.90 -18.49
C ALA A 29 -4.96 0.40 -18.88
N ARG A 30 -5.53 -0.54 -18.09
CA ARG A 30 -6.92 -1.00 -18.29
C ARG A 30 -7.92 0.10 -17.96
N VAL A 31 -7.76 0.78 -16.81
CA VAL A 31 -8.63 1.89 -16.41
C VAL A 31 -8.58 3.04 -17.42
N ARG A 32 -7.40 3.37 -17.99
CA ARG A 32 -7.28 4.36 -19.08
C ARG A 32 -8.17 4.03 -20.26
N ARG A 33 -8.23 2.75 -20.65
CA ARG A 33 -9.10 2.31 -21.77
C ARG A 33 -10.58 2.41 -21.42
N LEU A 34 -10.96 1.99 -20.19
CA LEU A 34 -12.34 2.04 -19.73
C LEU A 34 -12.84 3.48 -19.58
N ALA A 35 -12.01 4.36 -19.03
CA ALA A 35 -12.32 5.76 -18.79
C ALA A 35 -12.14 6.66 -20.03
N GLY A 36 -11.58 6.18 -21.14
CA GLY A 36 -11.34 6.96 -22.36
C GLY A 36 -10.39 8.13 -22.19
N THR A 37 -9.50 8.12 -21.17
CA THR A 37 -8.58 9.22 -20.88
C THR A 37 -7.18 8.73 -20.56
N ARG A 38 -6.17 9.59 -20.83
CA ARG A 38 -4.78 9.34 -20.45
C ARG A 38 -4.44 9.82 -19.03
N ARG A 39 -5.27 10.68 -18.44
CA ARG A 39 -5.06 11.25 -17.10
C ARG A 39 -5.51 10.28 -16.03
N VAL A 40 -4.75 9.21 -15.85
CA VAL A 40 -5.01 8.16 -14.86
C VAL A 40 -3.70 7.80 -14.16
N GLY A 41 -3.73 7.71 -12.84
CA GLY A 41 -2.62 7.29 -11.98
C GLY A 41 -3.11 6.44 -10.82
N HIS A 42 -2.21 5.96 -9.94
CA HIS A 42 -2.58 5.19 -8.75
C HIS A 42 -1.89 5.71 -7.49
N ALA A 43 -2.48 5.48 -6.31
CA ALA A 43 -1.91 5.78 -5.00
C ALA A 43 -1.37 4.50 -4.35
N GLY A 44 -0.03 4.34 -4.36
CA GLY A 44 0.66 3.22 -3.72
C GLY A 44 0.67 1.94 -4.57
N THR A 45 1.86 1.55 -5.00
CA THR A 45 2.10 0.33 -5.78
C THR A 45 1.70 -0.93 -5.00
N LEU A 46 1.12 -1.90 -5.68
CA LEU A 46 1.03 -3.30 -5.27
C LEU A 46 1.94 -4.14 -6.16
N ASP A 47 2.64 -5.09 -5.55
CA ASP A 47 3.45 -6.08 -6.27
C ASP A 47 2.57 -6.94 -7.19
N PRO A 48 3.11 -7.59 -8.24
CA PRO A 48 2.32 -8.40 -9.17
C PRO A 48 1.53 -9.51 -8.47
N MET A 49 2.17 -10.25 -7.55
CA MET A 49 1.52 -11.32 -6.79
C MET A 49 0.42 -10.81 -5.84
N ALA A 50 0.54 -9.58 -5.35
CA ALA A 50 -0.40 -9.02 -4.38
C ALA A 50 -1.76 -8.69 -5.01
N THR A 51 -2.82 -8.84 -4.21
CA THR A 51 -4.22 -8.56 -4.59
C THR A 51 -4.81 -7.43 -3.75
N GLY A 52 -6.05 -7.02 -4.07
CA GLY A 52 -6.83 -6.13 -3.22
C GLY A 52 -6.78 -4.66 -3.63
N VAL A 53 -7.07 -3.78 -2.70
CA VAL A 53 -7.36 -2.37 -2.93
C VAL A 53 -6.23 -1.63 -3.62
N LEU A 54 -6.49 -1.12 -4.81
CA LEU A 54 -5.66 -0.17 -5.54
C LEU A 54 -6.49 1.07 -5.87
N VAL A 55 -6.17 2.20 -5.25
CA VAL A 55 -6.85 3.48 -5.50
C VAL A 55 -6.29 4.11 -6.76
N VAL A 56 -7.15 4.36 -7.73
CA VAL A 56 -6.82 4.94 -9.05
C VAL A 56 -7.53 6.27 -9.20
N GLY A 57 -6.79 7.32 -9.48
CA GLY A 57 -7.33 8.66 -9.76
C GLY A 57 -7.50 8.90 -11.25
N VAL A 58 -8.61 9.52 -11.62
CA VAL A 58 -8.97 9.86 -13.00
C VAL A 58 -9.13 11.38 -13.11
N GLU A 59 -8.61 11.96 -14.18
CA GLU A 59 -8.63 13.39 -14.52
C GLU A 59 -8.07 14.24 -13.36
N LYS A 60 -8.81 15.22 -12.84
CA LYS A 60 -8.37 16.11 -11.76
C LYS A 60 -8.02 15.35 -10.46
N ALA A 61 -8.63 14.18 -10.22
CA ALA A 61 -8.36 13.37 -9.04
C ALA A 61 -6.92 12.78 -9.00
N THR A 62 -6.20 12.78 -10.11
CA THR A 62 -4.78 12.43 -10.11
C THR A 62 -3.94 13.32 -9.18
N ARG A 63 -4.40 14.54 -8.88
CA ARG A 63 -3.75 15.47 -7.94
C ARG A 63 -3.92 15.05 -6.47
N LEU A 64 -4.93 14.21 -6.13
CA LEU A 64 -5.09 13.64 -4.78
C LEU A 64 -4.10 12.51 -4.48
N LEU A 65 -3.61 11.81 -5.50
CA LEU A 65 -2.90 10.54 -5.35
C LEU A 65 -1.64 10.65 -4.49
N GLY A 66 -0.90 11.74 -4.58
CA GLY A 66 0.27 12.00 -3.76
C GLY A 66 -0.06 11.98 -2.25
N HIS A 67 -1.15 12.62 -1.89
CA HIS A 67 -1.62 12.72 -0.50
C HIS A 67 -2.24 11.42 -0.01
N LEU A 68 -3.03 10.73 -0.85
CA LEU A 68 -3.58 9.40 -0.55
C LEU A 68 -2.49 8.33 -0.40
N THR A 69 -1.37 8.48 -1.08
CA THR A 69 -0.23 7.56 -0.90
C THR A 69 0.31 7.60 0.53
N LEU A 70 0.19 8.70 1.23
CA LEU A 70 0.71 8.88 2.60
C LEU A 70 -0.22 8.31 3.68
N THR A 71 -1.45 7.92 3.36
CA THR A 71 -2.39 7.33 4.33
C THR A 71 -1.95 5.94 4.80
N ASP A 72 -2.53 5.49 5.92
CA ASP A 72 -2.33 4.13 6.44
C ASP A 72 -2.89 3.06 5.50
N LYS A 73 -2.41 1.84 5.69
CA LYS A 73 -2.83 0.68 4.90
C LYS A 73 -3.05 -0.52 5.80
N GLU A 74 -3.98 -1.39 5.38
CA GLU A 74 -4.20 -2.67 6.00
C GLU A 74 -4.00 -3.80 5.01
N TYR A 75 -3.45 -4.89 5.53
CA TYR A 75 -3.11 -6.08 4.74
C TYR A 75 -3.48 -7.35 5.47
N GLN A 76 -3.92 -8.34 4.70
CA GLN A 76 -3.91 -9.73 5.07
C GLN A 76 -2.80 -10.42 4.28
N ALA A 77 -2.02 -11.26 4.95
CA ALA A 77 -0.90 -11.95 4.33
C ALA A 77 -0.70 -13.34 4.91
N THR A 78 -0.09 -14.24 4.14
CA THR A 78 0.45 -15.50 4.63
C THR A 78 1.96 -15.43 4.51
N ILE A 79 2.65 -15.60 5.65
CA ILE A 79 4.10 -15.68 5.75
C ILE A 79 4.48 -17.15 5.86
N ARG A 80 5.33 -17.63 4.96
CA ARG A 80 5.96 -18.94 5.08
C ARG A 80 7.26 -18.81 5.86
N LEU A 81 7.34 -19.49 6.99
CA LEU A 81 8.54 -19.65 7.80
C LEU A 81 9.24 -20.96 7.45
N GLY A 82 10.56 -20.94 7.49
CA GLY A 82 11.42 -22.09 7.13
C GLY A 82 12.10 -21.92 5.78
N GLN A 83 11.77 -20.90 5.01
CA GLN A 83 12.42 -20.58 3.73
C GLN A 83 12.56 -19.07 3.55
N ALA A 84 13.71 -18.60 3.07
CA ALA A 84 13.89 -17.25 2.58
C ALA A 84 14.00 -17.25 1.06
N THR A 85 13.55 -16.16 0.42
CA THR A 85 13.69 -15.93 -1.03
C THR A 85 14.39 -14.60 -1.31
N ASP A 86 14.97 -14.46 -2.49
CA ASP A 86 15.69 -13.25 -2.91
C ASP A 86 14.78 -12.03 -3.10
N THR A 87 13.48 -12.24 -3.39
CA THR A 87 12.48 -11.18 -3.51
C THR A 87 11.68 -10.93 -2.22
N GLY A 88 11.73 -11.87 -1.25
CA GLY A 88 10.94 -11.87 -0.03
C GLY A 88 9.47 -12.28 -0.26
N ASP A 89 9.15 -12.85 -1.41
CA ASP A 89 7.84 -13.39 -1.79
C ASP A 89 7.96 -14.69 -2.59
N ALA A 90 6.84 -15.31 -2.93
CA ALA A 90 6.79 -16.59 -3.66
C ALA A 90 7.24 -16.51 -5.13
N GLU A 91 7.46 -15.31 -5.69
CA GLU A 91 7.96 -15.15 -7.07
C GLU A 91 9.49 -15.25 -7.12
N GLY A 92 10.17 -15.19 -5.96
CA GLY A 92 11.62 -15.27 -5.87
C GLY A 92 12.19 -16.69 -5.81
N THR A 93 13.52 -16.78 -5.93
CA THR A 93 14.27 -18.02 -5.77
C THR A 93 14.58 -18.26 -4.29
N ILE A 94 14.44 -19.52 -3.82
CA ILE A 94 14.80 -19.89 -2.45
C ILE A 94 16.32 -19.70 -2.26
N THR A 95 16.69 -18.90 -1.27
CA THR A 95 18.09 -18.60 -0.92
C THR A 95 18.56 -19.37 0.33
N SER A 96 17.65 -19.76 1.20
CA SER A 96 17.92 -20.62 2.35
C SER A 96 16.68 -21.38 2.78
N ALA A 97 16.88 -22.57 3.36
CA ALA A 97 15.81 -23.37 3.95
C ALA A 97 16.29 -23.90 5.32
N ARG A 98 15.44 -23.82 6.34
CA ARG A 98 15.67 -24.33 7.70
C ARG A 98 14.36 -24.82 8.31
N PRO A 99 14.34 -25.96 9.04
CA PRO A 99 13.12 -26.44 9.66
C PRO A 99 12.49 -25.42 10.58
N ALA A 100 11.17 -25.18 10.44
CA ALA A 100 10.39 -24.27 11.26
C ALA A 100 9.33 -25.00 12.14
N GLY A 101 9.14 -26.32 11.94
CA GLY A 101 8.10 -27.09 12.64
C GLY A 101 8.25 -27.14 14.17
N HIS A 102 9.41 -26.74 14.71
CA HIS A 102 9.66 -26.63 16.14
C HIS A 102 9.14 -25.33 16.77
N LEU A 103 8.76 -24.34 15.96
CA LEU A 103 8.30 -23.04 16.45
C LEU A 103 6.91 -23.15 17.07
N THR A 104 6.76 -22.54 18.24
CA THR A 104 5.47 -22.43 18.93
C THR A 104 4.72 -21.17 18.52
N LEU A 105 3.39 -21.16 18.68
CA LEU A 105 2.56 -19.98 18.46
C LEU A 105 3.08 -18.77 19.28
N ALA A 106 3.48 -18.98 20.53
CA ALA A 106 4.00 -17.92 21.39
C ALA A 106 5.27 -17.28 20.85
N GLN A 107 6.19 -18.06 20.25
CA GLN A 107 7.40 -17.52 19.61
C GLN A 107 7.07 -16.69 18.39
N VAL A 108 6.15 -17.17 17.55
CA VAL A 108 5.70 -16.44 16.34
C VAL A 108 4.99 -15.12 16.73
N GLN A 109 4.13 -15.15 17.74
CA GLN A 109 3.47 -13.94 18.27
C GLN A 109 4.47 -12.95 18.88
N ALA A 110 5.48 -13.43 19.60
CA ALA A 110 6.53 -12.58 20.15
C ALA A 110 7.36 -11.90 19.04
N ALA A 111 7.67 -12.61 17.95
CA ALA A 111 8.35 -12.05 16.79
C ALA A 111 7.51 -10.98 16.09
N ALA A 112 6.19 -11.20 15.92
CA ALA A 112 5.26 -10.20 15.39
C ALA A 112 5.18 -8.95 16.30
N ALA A 113 5.10 -9.13 17.61
CA ALA A 113 5.08 -8.04 18.57
C ALA A 113 6.34 -7.18 18.53
N ALA A 114 7.52 -7.79 18.34
CA ALA A 114 8.79 -7.08 18.19
C ALA A 114 8.87 -6.21 16.91
N LEU A 115 8.05 -6.50 15.90
CA LEU A 115 7.94 -5.74 14.65
C LEU A 115 6.76 -4.76 14.66
N THR A 116 6.14 -4.52 15.82
CA THR A 116 5.05 -3.56 16.03
C THR A 116 5.60 -2.28 16.67
N GLY A 117 5.01 -1.13 16.32
CA GLY A 117 5.44 0.20 16.77
C GLY A 117 6.29 0.91 15.71
N GLU A 118 7.13 1.82 16.14
CA GLU A 118 8.11 2.51 15.26
C GLU A 118 9.33 1.62 15.08
N ILE A 119 9.59 1.22 13.84
CA ILE A 119 10.69 0.32 13.49
C ILE A 119 11.54 0.90 12.37
N GLN A 120 12.81 0.49 12.32
CA GLN A 120 13.71 0.75 11.21
C GLN A 120 13.67 -0.43 10.25
N GLN A 121 13.08 -0.24 9.07
CA GLN A 121 12.93 -1.30 8.07
C GLN A 121 13.89 -1.10 6.90
N VAL A 122 14.67 -2.12 6.57
CA VAL A 122 15.45 -2.16 5.33
C VAL A 122 14.52 -2.62 4.19
N PRO A 123 14.26 -1.76 3.18
CA PRO A 123 13.42 -2.13 2.05
C PRO A 123 13.99 -3.34 1.29
N PRO A 124 13.13 -4.16 0.63
CA PRO A 124 13.63 -5.23 -0.22
C PRO A 124 14.37 -4.68 -1.44
N ALA A 125 15.41 -5.41 -1.91
CA ALA A 125 16.20 -5.01 -3.08
C ALA A 125 15.34 -4.83 -4.34
N VAL A 126 14.30 -5.66 -4.49
CA VAL A 126 13.29 -5.53 -5.55
C VAL A 126 12.20 -4.58 -5.07
N SER A 127 12.44 -3.26 -5.18
CA SER A 127 11.48 -2.22 -4.78
C SER A 127 11.45 -1.05 -5.78
N ALA A 128 10.42 -0.22 -5.67
CA ALA A 128 10.26 0.98 -6.50
C ALA A 128 11.13 2.17 -6.05
N ILE A 129 11.94 2.01 -5.00
CA ILE A 129 12.83 3.05 -4.48
C ILE A 129 13.84 3.46 -5.53
N LYS A 130 14.10 4.75 -5.63
CA LYS A 130 15.14 5.29 -6.52
C LYS A 130 16.47 5.41 -5.77
N VAL A 131 17.51 4.81 -6.32
CA VAL A 131 18.90 4.93 -5.87
C VAL A 131 19.68 5.61 -7.01
N LYS A 132 20.23 6.79 -6.76
CA LYS A 132 20.94 7.61 -7.78
C LYS A 132 20.13 7.79 -9.08
N GLY A 133 18.83 8.03 -8.96
CA GLY A 133 17.92 8.25 -10.09
C GLY A 133 17.36 7.00 -10.78
N ARG A 134 17.90 5.80 -10.49
CA ARG A 134 17.45 4.50 -11.03
C ARG A 134 16.60 3.75 -10.00
N ARG A 135 15.61 2.99 -10.45
CA ARG A 135 14.79 2.18 -9.55
C ARG A 135 15.56 0.94 -9.07
N ALA A 136 15.44 0.60 -7.75
CA ALA A 136 16.15 -0.51 -7.15
C ALA A 136 15.87 -1.84 -7.86
N TYR A 137 14.61 -2.10 -8.29
CA TYR A 137 14.26 -3.32 -9.03
C TYR A 137 15.00 -3.45 -10.38
N GLN A 138 15.35 -2.33 -11.04
CA GLN A 138 16.13 -2.35 -12.28
C GLN A 138 17.57 -2.77 -12.01
N LEU A 139 18.18 -2.21 -10.96
CA LEU A 139 19.53 -2.56 -10.53
C LEU A 139 19.62 -4.03 -10.09
N ALA A 140 18.62 -4.52 -9.37
CA ALA A 140 18.56 -5.92 -8.95
C ALA A 140 18.49 -6.88 -10.15
N ARG A 141 17.70 -6.57 -11.18
CA ARG A 141 17.62 -7.38 -12.42
C ARG A 141 18.92 -7.37 -13.23
N GLU A 142 19.73 -6.33 -13.11
CA GLU A 142 21.06 -6.23 -13.76
C GLU A 142 22.16 -6.91 -12.95
N GLY A 143 21.79 -7.63 -11.86
CA GLY A 143 22.76 -8.36 -11.02
C GLY A 143 23.56 -7.46 -10.06
N THR A 144 23.15 -6.18 -9.91
CA THR A 144 23.80 -5.22 -9.00
C THR A 144 22.78 -4.66 -8.00
N PRO A 145 22.24 -5.52 -7.08
CA PRO A 145 21.25 -5.06 -6.11
C PRO A 145 21.85 -3.94 -5.24
N PRO A 146 21.15 -2.82 -5.07
CA PRO A 146 21.67 -1.73 -4.25
C PRO A 146 21.58 -2.08 -2.77
N VAL A 147 22.56 -1.63 -1.99
CA VAL A 147 22.42 -1.57 -0.53
C VAL A 147 21.43 -0.44 -0.20
N LEU A 148 20.37 -0.78 0.51
CA LEU A 148 19.32 0.17 0.89
C LEU A 148 19.44 0.48 2.38
N GLU A 149 19.39 1.77 2.72
CA GLU A 149 19.41 2.23 4.09
C GLU A 149 18.09 1.93 4.81
N PRO A 150 18.14 1.62 6.11
CA PRO A 150 16.92 1.50 6.92
C PRO A 150 16.09 2.79 6.87
N ARG A 151 14.77 2.66 6.93
CA ARG A 151 13.83 3.77 6.94
C ARG A 151 12.84 3.61 8.07
N PRO A 152 12.50 4.70 8.78
CA PRO A 152 11.49 4.65 9.81
C PRO A 152 10.12 4.35 9.18
N VAL A 153 9.41 3.40 9.76
CA VAL A 153 8.01 3.07 9.46
C VAL A 153 7.29 2.77 10.76
N THR A 154 5.97 2.96 10.77
CA THR A 154 5.13 2.63 11.91
C THR A 154 4.23 1.46 11.57
N VAL A 155 4.28 0.41 12.37
CA VAL A 155 3.38 -0.74 12.31
C VAL A 155 2.46 -0.63 13.52
N TRP A 156 1.21 -0.19 13.31
CA TRP A 156 0.26 -0.02 14.43
C TRP A 156 -0.27 -1.33 14.96
N SER A 157 -0.40 -2.34 14.09
CA SER A 157 -0.74 -3.71 14.50
C SER A 157 -0.12 -4.72 13.56
N PHE A 158 0.35 -5.83 14.15
CA PHE A 158 0.82 -7.01 13.45
C PHE A 158 0.29 -8.24 14.20
N THR A 159 -0.87 -8.72 13.79
CA THR A 159 -1.62 -9.76 14.49
C THR A 159 -1.48 -11.10 13.78
N VAL A 160 -1.07 -12.12 14.52
CA VAL A 160 -1.03 -13.51 14.04
C VAL A 160 -2.43 -14.11 14.21
N GLN A 161 -3.07 -14.48 13.10
CA GLN A 161 -4.41 -15.05 13.07
C GLN A 161 -4.39 -16.57 13.19
N ALA A 162 -3.45 -17.22 12.48
CA ALA A 162 -3.29 -18.67 12.51
C ALA A 162 -1.84 -19.08 12.22
N VAL A 163 -1.42 -20.22 12.76
CA VAL A 163 -0.17 -20.89 12.44
C VAL A 163 -0.52 -22.34 12.08
N ARG A 164 -0.07 -22.81 10.92
CA ARG A 164 -0.35 -24.15 10.44
C ARG A 164 0.84 -24.73 9.67
N PRO A 165 1.00 -26.05 9.62
CA PRO A 165 1.97 -26.67 8.71
C PRO A 165 1.71 -26.24 7.26
N ALA A 166 2.77 -25.94 6.51
CA ALA A 166 2.63 -25.60 5.10
C ALA A 166 2.10 -26.81 4.31
N GLN A 167 1.13 -26.57 3.44
CA GLN A 167 0.57 -27.64 2.60
C GLN A 167 1.50 -27.95 1.44
N ALA A 168 1.72 -29.25 1.17
CA ALA A 168 2.41 -29.70 -0.04
C ALA A 168 1.58 -29.28 -1.27
N GLY A 169 2.20 -28.51 -2.18
CA GLY A 169 1.52 -27.99 -3.39
C GLY A 169 0.95 -26.57 -3.28
N SER A 170 1.03 -25.89 -2.15
CA SER A 170 0.86 -24.43 -2.13
C SER A 170 1.95 -23.79 -3.00
N PRO A 171 1.64 -22.78 -3.85
CA PRO A 171 2.60 -22.21 -4.78
C PRO A 171 3.80 -21.64 -3.99
N GLY A 172 4.89 -22.41 -4.03
CA GLY A 172 6.21 -21.95 -3.66
C GLY A 172 6.96 -21.58 -4.95
N PRO A 173 8.07 -20.83 -4.86
CA PRO A 173 8.86 -20.48 -6.02
C PRO A 173 9.29 -21.74 -6.78
N SER A 174 9.00 -21.79 -8.09
CA SER A 174 9.50 -22.87 -8.96
C SER A 174 11.02 -22.80 -9.04
N PRO A 175 11.76 -23.93 -8.88
CA PRO A 175 13.19 -23.91 -9.10
C PRO A 175 13.45 -23.54 -10.57
N GLY A 176 14.18 -22.44 -10.79
CA GLY A 176 14.55 -21.96 -12.12
C GLY A 176 15.35 -23.02 -12.87
N SER A 177 14.84 -23.45 -14.00
CA SER A 177 15.54 -24.27 -14.98
C SER A 177 16.65 -23.43 -15.62
N SER A 178 17.89 -23.60 -15.15
CA SER A 178 19.08 -23.20 -15.89
C SER A 178 19.93 -24.46 -16.11
N PRO A 179 20.26 -24.84 -17.36
CA PRO A 179 21.19 -25.92 -17.63
C PRO A 179 22.63 -25.39 -17.55
N GLY A 180 23.42 -25.87 -16.64
CA GLY A 180 24.86 -25.61 -16.70
C GLY A 180 25.64 -25.86 -15.41
N ALA A 181 26.42 -26.95 -15.43
CA ALA A 181 27.60 -27.25 -14.62
C ALA A 181 27.40 -27.70 -13.16
N ALA A 182 27.52 -29.02 -12.98
CA ALA A 182 28.07 -29.56 -11.72
C ALA A 182 29.54 -29.16 -11.57
N PRO A 183 30.02 -28.92 -10.34
CA PRO A 183 30.97 -29.86 -9.75
C PRO A 183 30.80 -30.13 -8.25
N ASP A 184 31.24 -31.30 -7.89
CA ASP A 184 31.81 -31.75 -6.61
C ASP A 184 30.95 -31.89 -5.36
N GLY A 185 30.97 -33.15 -4.94
CA GLY A 185 30.35 -33.71 -3.75
C GLY A 185 30.75 -33.08 -2.44
N SER A 186 29.71 -32.62 -1.77
CA SER A 186 29.60 -32.55 -0.32
C SER A 186 28.16 -32.97 0.01
N PRO A 187 27.89 -33.68 1.12
CA PRO A 187 26.52 -34.06 1.49
C PRO A 187 25.76 -32.83 1.90
N GLY A 188 25.22 -32.11 0.91
CA GLY A 188 24.32 -30.99 1.08
C GLY A 188 22.97 -31.51 1.57
N ALA A 189 22.47 -30.94 2.66
CA ALA A 189 21.08 -31.07 3.06
C ALA A 189 20.19 -30.84 1.84
N SER A 190 19.22 -31.75 1.61
CA SER A 190 18.23 -31.61 0.55
C SER A 190 17.55 -30.24 0.67
N PRO A 191 17.42 -29.45 -0.43
CA PRO A 191 16.80 -28.12 -0.38
C PRO A 191 15.28 -28.17 -0.14
N ASP A 192 14.68 -29.37 -0.13
CA ASP A 192 13.28 -29.60 0.17
C ASP A 192 13.16 -30.03 1.63
N GLY A 193 12.97 -29.07 2.54
CA GLY A 193 12.38 -29.37 3.86
C GLY A 193 11.07 -30.13 3.61
N GLY A 194 10.92 -31.31 4.23
CA GLY A 194 9.72 -32.11 4.08
C GLY A 194 8.46 -31.29 4.42
N PRO A 195 7.26 -31.70 3.97
CA PRO A 195 6.02 -30.94 4.15
C PRO A 195 5.61 -30.69 5.61
N GLY A 196 6.32 -31.22 6.59
CA GLY A 196 6.14 -30.92 8.03
C GLY A 196 7.13 -29.90 8.62
N ASP A 197 8.12 -29.46 7.85
CA ASP A 197 9.20 -28.60 8.34
C ASP A 197 8.96 -27.10 8.09
N LEU A 198 7.93 -26.72 7.35
CA LEU A 198 7.56 -25.34 7.04
C LEU A 198 6.26 -24.96 7.74
N LEU A 199 6.15 -23.70 8.16
CA LEU A 199 4.91 -23.15 8.73
C LEU A 199 4.38 -22.02 7.88
N ASP A 200 3.07 -22.03 7.64
CA ASP A 200 2.32 -20.88 7.09
C ASP A 200 1.67 -20.13 8.25
N VAL A 201 1.94 -18.84 8.33
CA VAL A 201 1.43 -17.92 9.35
C VAL A 201 0.52 -16.90 8.67
N ASP A 202 -0.78 -16.96 8.97
CA ASP A 202 -1.72 -15.95 8.50
C ASP A 202 -1.68 -14.76 9.44
N VAL A 203 -1.55 -13.56 8.88
CA VAL A 203 -1.37 -12.32 9.62
C VAL A 203 -2.24 -11.20 9.08
N GLU A 204 -2.59 -10.27 9.96
CA GLU A 204 -3.14 -8.96 9.62
C GLU A 204 -2.20 -7.86 10.07
N VAL A 205 -1.95 -6.90 9.18
CA VAL A 205 -1.00 -5.81 9.44
C VAL A 205 -1.66 -4.48 9.11
N ARG A 206 -1.62 -3.52 10.07
CA ARG A 206 -1.92 -2.12 9.83
C ARG A 206 -0.65 -1.29 9.98
N CYS A 207 -0.31 -0.53 8.95
CA CYS A 207 0.98 0.16 8.91
C CYS A 207 0.95 1.48 8.13
N SER A 208 1.98 2.30 8.37
CA SER A 208 2.21 3.57 7.68
C SER A 208 2.56 3.37 6.21
N SER A 209 2.45 4.43 5.46
CA SER A 209 3.00 4.52 4.10
C SER A 209 4.49 4.15 4.07
N GLY A 210 4.89 3.46 3.02
CA GLY A 210 6.30 3.07 2.82
C GLY A 210 6.70 1.77 3.51
N THR A 211 5.85 1.15 4.32
CA THR A 211 6.09 -0.17 4.92
C THR A 211 6.02 -1.27 3.86
N TYR A 212 7.00 -2.17 3.86
CA TYR A 212 7.09 -3.33 2.99
C TYR A 212 6.69 -4.59 3.78
N ILE A 213 5.56 -5.20 3.44
CA ILE A 213 5.11 -6.43 4.11
C ILE A 213 6.07 -7.59 3.85
N ARG A 214 6.71 -7.63 2.66
CA ARG A 214 7.78 -8.58 2.34
C ARG A 214 8.99 -8.47 3.29
N ALA A 215 9.34 -7.24 3.68
CA ALA A 215 10.40 -7.04 4.66
C ALA A 215 9.96 -7.48 6.06
N LEU A 216 8.70 -7.27 6.46
CA LEU A 216 8.19 -7.82 7.73
C LEU A 216 8.26 -9.35 7.76
N ALA A 217 7.94 -10.02 6.64
CA ALA A 217 8.04 -11.48 6.54
C ALA A 217 9.49 -11.97 6.67
N ARG A 218 10.43 -11.32 5.99
CA ARG A 218 11.87 -11.57 6.12
C ARG A 218 12.32 -11.36 7.56
N ASP A 219 12.06 -10.18 8.13
CA ASP A 219 12.54 -9.77 9.44
C ASP A 219 11.97 -10.68 10.54
N MET A 220 10.71 -11.15 10.41
CA MET A 220 10.12 -12.17 11.29
C MET A 220 10.87 -13.50 11.17
N GLY A 221 11.14 -13.97 9.95
CA GLY A 221 11.87 -15.21 9.72
C GLY A 221 13.30 -15.17 10.23
N ASP A 222 13.97 -14.01 10.09
CA ASP A 222 15.33 -13.78 10.58
C ASP A 222 15.35 -13.74 12.11
N ALA A 223 14.39 -13.07 12.76
CA ALA A 223 14.27 -13.05 14.23
C ALA A 223 14.04 -14.44 14.82
N LEU A 224 13.33 -15.31 14.10
CA LEU A 224 13.08 -16.71 14.49
C LEU A 224 14.22 -17.66 14.06
N GLY A 225 15.22 -17.19 13.28
CA GLY A 225 16.37 -17.96 12.83
C GLY A 225 16.08 -18.98 11.73
N VAL A 226 14.90 -18.95 11.11
CA VAL A 226 14.46 -19.95 10.11
C VAL A 226 14.32 -19.39 8.69
N GLY A 227 14.29 -18.06 8.54
CA GLY A 227 13.96 -17.39 7.29
C GLY A 227 12.44 -17.32 7.05
N GLY A 228 12.03 -16.33 6.26
CA GLY A 228 10.61 -16.09 5.98
C GLY A 228 10.38 -15.33 4.67
N HIS A 229 9.25 -15.62 4.00
CA HIS A 229 8.81 -14.90 2.81
C HIS A 229 7.28 -14.91 2.71
N LEU A 230 6.70 -14.02 1.89
CA LEU A 230 5.27 -14.01 1.62
C LEU A 230 4.86 -15.05 0.60
N THR A 231 3.82 -15.84 0.91
CA THR A 231 3.14 -16.70 -0.07
C THR A 231 1.84 -16.08 -0.57
N SER A 232 1.22 -15.20 0.21
CA SER A 232 0.08 -14.40 -0.24
C SER A 232 0.13 -13.01 0.38
N LEU A 233 -0.42 -12.03 -0.35
CA LEU A 233 -0.57 -10.64 0.11
C LEU A 233 -1.85 -10.05 -0.48
N ARG A 234 -2.72 -9.54 0.38
CA ARG A 234 -3.93 -8.83 -0.01
C ARG A 234 -4.02 -7.51 0.74
N ARG A 235 -4.03 -6.39 0.04
CA ARG A 235 -4.29 -5.09 0.65
C ARG A 235 -5.78 -4.90 0.81
N THR A 236 -6.24 -4.84 2.07
CA THR A 236 -7.67 -4.74 2.40
C THR A 236 -8.15 -3.30 2.49
N ARG A 237 -7.23 -2.33 2.78
CA ARG A 237 -7.59 -0.91 2.91
C ARG A 237 -6.43 0.03 2.55
N VAL A 238 -6.78 1.21 2.04
CA VAL A 238 -5.90 2.37 1.82
C VAL A 238 -6.65 3.61 2.30
N GLY A 239 -6.22 4.22 3.41
CA GLY A 239 -6.96 5.31 4.05
C GLY A 239 -8.42 4.88 4.31
N PRO A 240 -9.43 5.65 3.88
CA PRO A 240 -10.83 5.28 4.08
C PRO A 240 -11.33 4.18 3.11
N TYR A 241 -10.59 3.89 2.05
CA TYR A 241 -11.07 3.01 0.96
C TYR A 241 -10.74 1.54 1.24
N GLY A 242 -11.75 0.74 1.56
CA GLY A 242 -11.68 -0.70 1.80
C GLY A 242 -12.17 -1.54 0.63
N LEU A 243 -12.18 -2.87 0.83
CA LEU A 243 -12.70 -3.84 -0.16
C LEU A 243 -14.20 -3.68 -0.42
N SER A 244 -14.97 -3.13 0.51
CA SER A 244 -16.42 -2.93 0.36
C SER A 244 -16.80 -2.00 -0.79
N VAL A 245 -15.95 -1.02 -1.09
CA VAL A 245 -16.15 -0.06 -2.19
C VAL A 245 -15.31 -0.39 -3.44
N ALA A 246 -14.42 -1.39 -3.34
CA ALA A 246 -13.59 -1.82 -4.46
C ALA A 246 -14.40 -2.62 -5.48
N ARG A 247 -14.03 -2.48 -6.77
CA ARG A 247 -14.62 -3.22 -7.88
C ARG A 247 -13.54 -3.99 -8.63
N THR A 248 -13.85 -5.17 -9.08
CA THR A 248 -12.99 -5.94 -9.97
C THR A 248 -12.88 -5.27 -11.34
N LEU A 249 -11.84 -5.61 -12.10
CA LEU A 249 -11.69 -5.06 -13.47
C LEU A 249 -12.81 -5.48 -14.42
N ASP A 250 -13.43 -6.64 -14.20
CA ASP A 250 -14.54 -7.14 -15.00
C ASP A 250 -15.84 -6.39 -14.68
N GLU A 251 -16.12 -6.11 -13.41
CA GLU A 251 -17.23 -5.25 -13.00
C GLU A 251 -17.06 -3.85 -13.59
N LEU A 252 -15.85 -3.26 -13.49
CA LEU A 252 -15.58 -1.93 -14.08
C LEU A 252 -15.65 -1.91 -15.60
N ALA A 253 -15.40 -3.04 -16.27
CA ALA A 253 -15.60 -3.14 -17.71
C ALA A 253 -17.07 -3.21 -18.10
N SER A 254 -17.90 -3.74 -17.23
CA SER A 254 -19.36 -3.79 -17.41
C SER A 254 -20.01 -2.45 -17.08
N GLU A 255 -19.60 -1.85 -15.96
CA GLU A 255 -20.08 -0.56 -15.47
C GLU A 255 -18.96 0.20 -14.78
N LEU A 256 -18.51 1.29 -15.40
CA LEU A 256 -17.43 2.12 -14.85
C LEU A 256 -17.95 2.98 -13.69
N THR A 257 -17.67 2.55 -12.47
CA THR A 257 -18.01 3.28 -11.25
C THR A 257 -16.88 4.22 -10.86
N VAL A 258 -17.17 5.52 -10.79
CA VAL A 258 -16.23 6.56 -10.37
C VAL A 258 -16.77 7.24 -9.11
N LEU A 259 -16.04 7.20 -8.01
CA LEU A 259 -16.33 7.97 -6.81
C LEU A 259 -16.03 9.45 -7.11
N PRO A 260 -17.04 10.35 -7.04
CA PRO A 260 -16.86 11.76 -7.38
C PRO A 260 -15.74 12.42 -6.59
N LEU A 261 -15.01 13.33 -7.23
CA LEU A 261 -13.81 13.97 -6.66
C LEU A 261 -14.08 14.64 -5.30
N ALA A 262 -15.24 15.32 -5.17
CA ALA A 262 -15.63 16.01 -3.94
C ALA A 262 -15.88 15.01 -2.80
N GLU A 263 -16.62 13.93 -3.07
CA GLU A 263 -16.89 12.86 -2.10
C GLU A 263 -15.59 12.18 -1.67
N ALA A 264 -14.75 11.81 -2.65
CA ALA A 264 -13.45 11.20 -2.39
C ALA A 264 -12.55 12.08 -1.50
N ALA A 265 -12.56 13.40 -1.71
CA ALA A 265 -11.78 14.30 -0.88
C ALA A 265 -12.35 14.45 0.54
N ALA A 266 -13.69 14.49 0.67
CA ALA A 266 -14.35 14.59 1.97
C ALA A 266 -14.17 13.33 2.83
N GLU A 267 -14.10 12.14 2.20
CA GLU A 267 -13.82 10.89 2.92
C GLU A 267 -12.36 10.76 3.37
N ALA A 268 -11.42 11.29 2.57
CA ALA A 268 -9.99 11.07 2.79
C ALA A 268 -9.32 12.13 3.67
N PHE A 269 -9.90 13.32 3.78
CA PHE A 269 -9.28 14.48 4.46
C PHE A 269 -10.28 15.21 5.35
N PRO A 270 -9.82 15.85 6.45
CA PRO A 270 -10.63 16.79 7.18
C PRO A 270 -11.20 17.86 6.25
N VAL A 271 -12.41 18.33 6.53
CA VAL A 271 -13.14 19.27 5.67
C VAL A 271 -13.11 20.68 6.25
N ARG A 272 -12.83 21.68 5.41
CA ARG A 272 -13.00 23.09 5.68
C ARG A 272 -14.02 23.72 4.74
N HIS A 273 -15.10 24.26 5.29
CA HIS A 273 -16.07 25.05 4.52
C HIS A 273 -15.60 26.49 4.37
N LEU A 274 -15.65 27.00 3.15
CA LEU A 274 -15.16 28.33 2.78
C LEU A 274 -16.35 29.28 2.58
N THR A 275 -16.11 30.58 2.78
CA THR A 275 -17.00 31.62 2.21
C THR A 275 -16.78 31.72 0.69
N ALA A 276 -17.70 32.37 -0.03
CA ALA A 276 -17.56 32.60 -1.47
C ALA A 276 -16.26 33.39 -1.81
N GLU A 277 -15.91 34.37 -0.97
CA GLU A 277 -14.69 35.16 -1.15
C GLU A 277 -13.41 34.32 -0.94
N GLN A 278 -13.41 33.45 0.10
CA GLN A 278 -12.32 32.52 0.36
C GLN A 278 -12.16 31.51 -0.76
N ALA A 279 -13.26 30.95 -1.26
CA ALA A 279 -13.28 30.03 -2.38
C ALA A 279 -12.69 30.67 -3.64
N ASN A 280 -13.11 31.90 -3.95
CA ASN A 280 -12.57 32.68 -5.07
C ASN A 280 -11.06 32.96 -4.90
N SER A 281 -10.61 33.35 -3.70
CA SER A 281 -9.19 33.57 -3.45
C SER A 281 -8.36 32.28 -3.69
N LEU A 282 -8.79 31.15 -3.09
CA LEU A 282 -8.09 29.86 -3.26
C LEU A 282 -8.09 29.34 -4.68
N SER A 283 -9.17 29.55 -5.46
CA SER A 283 -9.24 29.12 -6.86
C SER A 283 -8.14 29.76 -7.72
N HIS A 284 -7.71 30.96 -7.36
CA HIS A 284 -6.61 31.69 -8.00
C HIS A 284 -5.24 31.49 -7.31
N GLY A 285 -5.13 30.51 -6.41
CA GLY A 285 -3.89 30.19 -5.69
C GLY A 285 -3.58 31.13 -4.51
N GLY A 286 -4.57 31.92 -4.06
CA GLY A 286 -4.46 32.79 -2.89
C GLY A 286 -4.23 31.99 -1.61
N ARG A 287 -3.90 32.70 -0.52
CA ARG A 287 -3.72 32.13 0.82
C ARG A 287 -4.85 32.58 1.71
N LEU A 288 -5.19 31.76 2.71
CA LEU A 288 -6.20 32.10 3.72
C LEU A 288 -5.57 32.14 5.10
N PRO A 289 -6.17 32.87 6.05
CA PRO A 289 -5.85 32.71 7.46
C PRO A 289 -6.05 31.26 7.89
N GLY A 290 -5.13 30.74 8.71
CA GLY A 290 -5.29 29.43 9.36
C GLY A 290 -6.47 29.44 10.32
N LEU A 291 -6.98 28.27 10.69
CA LEU A 291 -8.10 28.15 11.64
C LEU A 291 -7.68 28.33 13.11
N GLY A 292 -6.37 28.46 13.38
CA GLY A 292 -5.87 28.78 14.72
C GLY A 292 -6.25 27.71 15.77
N GLY A 293 -5.85 26.45 15.57
CA GLY A 293 -6.16 25.37 16.51
C GLY A 293 -7.54 24.70 16.21
N ALA A 294 -7.80 23.54 16.80
CA ALA A 294 -8.85 22.57 16.50
C ALA A 294 -10.34 23.03 16.45
N ALA A 295 -10.63 24.31 16.44
CA ALA A 295 -11.96 24.89 16.58
C ALA A 295 -12.62 25.27 15.24
N GLY A 296 -12.61 24.42 14.24
CA GLY A 296 -13.27 24.74 12.95
C GLY A 296 -13.23 23.66 11.89
N LEU A 297 -12.76 22.48 12.22
CA LEU A 297 -12.78 21.32 11.31
C LEU A 297 -14.04 20.51 11.59
N GLY A 298 -14.92 20.39 10.60
CA GLY A 298 -16.02 19.41 10.63
C GLY A 298 -15.42 18.00 10.70
N GLU A 299 -15.95 17.13 11.56
CA GLU A 299 -15.57 15.72 11.62
C GLU A 299 -15.78 15.08 10.25
N ALA A 300 -14.78 14.33 9.80
CA ALA A 300 -14.95 13.45 8.66
C ALA A 300 -16.07 12.45 9.00
N ALA A 301 -17.10 12.36 8.15
CA ALA A 301 -18.19 11.43 8.33
C ALA A 301 -17.68 9.99 8.14
N GLY A 302 -17.09 9.43 9.18
CA GLY A 302 -16.64 8.05 9.24
C GLY A 302 -17.80 7.13 9.51
N LEU A 303 -18.15 6.28 8.57
CA LEU A 303 -18.98 5.10 8.83
C LEU A 303 -18.17 4.07 9.65
N GLY A 304 -18.45 4.03 10.94
CA GLY A 304 -18.39 2.90 11.85
C GLY A 304 -17.05 2.19 12.06
N GLY A 305 -16.45 2.39 13.23
CA GLY A 305 -15.44 1.50 13.82
C GLY A 305 -14.86 2.14 15.08
N ALA A 306 -15.33 1.71 16.26
CA ALA A 306 -14.89 2.20 17.56
C ALA A 306 -13.37 1.99 17.76
N ALA A 307 -12.61 3.09 17.83
CA ALA A 307 -11.27 3.11 18.38
C ALA A 307 -11.33 3.79 19.76
N GLY A 308 -10.91 3.06 20.80
CA GLY A 308 -10.80 3.56 22.16
C GLY A 308 -9.71 4.65 22.28
N PRO A 309 -9.76 5.50 23.35
CA PRO A 309 -8.85 6.63 23.51
C PRO A 309 -7.45 6.14 23.94
N GLY A 310 -6.49 6.18 23.04
CA GLY A 310 -5.07 6.06 23.34
C GLY A 310 -4.44 7.45 23.31
N GLU A 311 -3.80 7.82 24.40
CA GLU A 311 -3.15 9.10 24.64
C GLU A 311 -2.20 9.52 23.50
N ALA A 312 -2.45 10.71 22.96
CA ALA A 312 -1.58 11.36 21.99
C ALA A 312 -0.36 11.94 22.72
N ALA A 313 0.77 11.26 22.62
CA ALA A 313 2.08 11.83 22.98
C ALA A 313 2.63 12.66 21.82
N GLY A 314 2.76 13.95 22.07
CA GLY A 314 3.54 15.01 21.44
C GLY A 314 4.32 14.72 20.15
N LEU A 315 3.66 14.87 18.99
CA LEU A 315 4.32 15.12 17.72
C LEU A 315 3.99 16.54 17.30
N SER A 316 5.01 17.30 16.89
CA SER A 316 4.89 18.63 16.29
C SER A 316 3.82 18.60 15.20
N GLU A 317 2.68 19.30 15.46
CA GLU A 317 1.51 19.37 14.59
C GLU A 317 1.83 20.18 13.32
N THR A 318 2.39 19.57 12.30
CA THR A 318 2.07 19.99 10.93
C THR A 318 0.76 19.32 10.59
N ALA A 319 -0.35 20.06 10.72
CA ALA A 319 -1.67 19.58 10.35
C ALA A 319 -1.61 19.02 8.91
N GLY A 320 -2.12 17.79 8.72
CA GLY A 320 -2.17 17.14 7.40
C GLY A 320 -2.99 17.95 6.38
N PRO A 321 -3.09 17.49 5.13
CA PRO A 321 -3.91 18.14 4.11
C PRO A 321 -5.38 18.22 4.53
N VAL A 322 -6.04 19.34 4.23
CA VAL A 322 -7.45 19.63 4.50
C VAL A 322 -8.17 19.89 3.18
N ALA A 323 -9.33 19.29 2.97
CA ALA A 323 -10.16 19.51 1.79
C ALA A 323 -11.03 20.76 1.97
N ALA A 324 -10.85 21.75 1.11
CA ALA A 324 -11.53 23.04 1.18
C ALA A 324 -12.68 23.14 0.18
N PHE A 325 -13.91 23.33 0.68
CA PHE A 325 -15.14 23.32 -0.09
C PHE A 325 -15.80 24.68 -0.14
N ALA A 326 -16.29 25.07 -1.31
CA ALA A 326 -17.15 26.23 -1.50
C ALA A 326 -18.56 26.00 -0.89
N PRO A 327 -19.37 27.07 -0.71
CA PRO A 327 -20.71 26.94 -0.14
C PRO A 327 -21.68 26.04 -0.94
N ASP A 328 -21.42 25.85 -2.24
CA ASP A 328 -22.20 24.98 -3.13
C ASP A 328 -21.74 23.50 -3.10
N GLY A 329 -20.78 23.15 -2.23
CA GLY A 329 -20.23 21.80 -2.13
C GLY A 329 -19.12 21.50 -3.15
N THR A 330 -18.68 22.46 -3.95
CA THR A 330 -17.56 22.27 -4.89
C THR A 330 -16.25 22.17 -4.15
N LEU A 331 -15.45 21.12 -4.39
CA LEU A 331 -14.07 21.03 -3.91
C LEU A 331 -13.20 22.05 -4.64
N ILE A 332 -12.71 23.04 -3.91
CA ILE A 332 -11.83 24.08 -4.46
C ILE A 332 -10.38 23.65 -4.47
N ALA A 333 -9.86 23.20 -3.30
CA ALA A 333 -8.46 22.85 -3.15
C ALA A 333 -8.23 21.83 -2.02
N LEU A 334 -7.10 21.12 -2.07
CA LEU A 334 -6.44 20.65 -0.85
C LEU A 334 -5.55 21.77 -0.35
N ILE A 335 -5.61 22.06 0.94
CA ILE A 335 -4.81 23.08 1.61
C ILE A 335 -3.98 22.43 2.71
N GLN A 336 -2.89 23.07 3.07
CA GLN A 336 -2.09 22.79 4.26
C GLN A 336 -1.98 24.04 5.11
N GLU A 337 -2.17 23.90 6.41
CA GLU A 337 -1.97 25.00 7.36
C GLU A 337 -0.56 24.92 7.94
N GLU A 338 0.18 26.02 7.78
CA GLU A 338 1.51 26.21 8.35
C GLU A 338 1.62 27.65 8.85
N ASP A 339 2.10 27.83 10.06
CA ASP A 339 2.34 29.16 10.69
C ASP A 339 1.10 30.09 10.66
N GLY A 340 -0.09 29.54 10.90
CA GLY A 340 -1.33 30.31 10.88
C GLY A 340 -1.80 30.73 9.48
N VAL A 341 -1.26 30.14 8.42
CA VAL A 341 -1.63 30.40 7.03
C VAL A 341 -2.00 29.11 6.31
N ALA A 342 -3.19 29.05 5.70
CA ALA A 342 -3.58 27.97 4.83
C ALA A 342 -3.14 28.24 3.39
N ARG A 343 -2.34 27.32 2.81
CA ARG A 343 -1.81 27.39 1.45
C ARG A 343 -2.38 26.25 0.58
N PRO A 344 -2.72 26.51 -0.68
CA PRO A 344 -3.18 25.44 -1.56
C PRO A 344 -2.03 24.48 -1.91
N LEU A 345 -2.25 23.19 -1.70
CA LEU A 345 -1.40 22.09 -2.20
C LEU A 345 -1.80 21.68 -3.63
N ALA A 346 -3.11 21.66 -3.89
CA ALA A 346 -3.69 21.36 -5.20
C ALA A 346 -5.03 22.09 -5.36
N VAL A 347 -5.23 22.75 -6.51
CA VAL A 347 -6.48 23.44 -6.87
C VAL A 347 -7.24 22.58 -7.90
N PHE A 348 -8.56 22.40 -7.74
CA PHE A 348 -9.39 21.49 -8.55
C PHE A 348 -10.38 22.21 -9.48
N VAL A 349 -10.59 23.48 -9.27
CA VAL A 349 -11.39 24.35 -10.14
C VAL A 349 -10.53 25.07 -11.19
N PRO A 350 -11.12 25.60 -12.27
CA PRO A 350 -10.43 26.39 -13.28
C PRO A 350 -9.80 27.67 -12.73
#